data_de40a2228dcec8f618823d6a849a9ac2
#
_entry.id   de40a2228dcec8f618823d6a849a9ac2
#
_cell.length_a   1.000
_cell.length_b   1.000
_cell.length_c   1.000
_cell.angle_alpha   90.00
_cell.angle_beta   90.00
_cell.angle_gamma   90.00
#
_symmetry.space_group_name_H-M   'P 1'
#
loop_
_entity.id
_entity.type
_entity.pdbx_description
1 polymer ?
#
loop_
_entity_poly.entity_id
_entity_poly.type
_entity_poly.pdbx_seq_one_letter_code
_entity_poly.pdbx_strand_id
1 'polypeptide(L)'
;MHTVIFCWGNDFLMKIAVTRLAGKEDSDAARCSHYGHTCYSVHPLRSHVNQSAVNAFVEAVDRGEFDCIFFTSALPAQIIAPLLNRFPRVIAIGPQTAKALRHVEIDCETLPSFYSRDFVPYLGSWIEKKHIGIPRADVPNNALLKTIAAAGGIAHEFRCYSLELTGQTLPTKDADAVLFTSALSFSKAVWTPHPEQLIMAIGDVTAGVMRKAGVSPAVVGDGSLEGTLAALDLYLENGGH
;
A
#
# COMPACT_ATOMS: atom_id res chain seq x y z
N MET A 1 -16.18 40.24 25.89
CA MET A 1 -15.42 39.66 24.79
C MET A 1 -16.06 38.29 24.52
N HIS A 2 -16.95 38.21 23.49
CA HIS A 2 -17.60 36.96 23.13
C HIS A 2 -16.75 36.31 22.03
N THR A 3 -16.10 35.21 22.37
CA THR A 3 -15.40 34.37 21.41
C THR A 3 -16.45 33.67 20.55
N VAL A 4 -16.64 34.12 19.33
CA VAL A 4 -17.47 33.41 18.35
C VAL A 4 -16.67 32.23 17.88
N ILE A 5 -17.01 31.03 18.34
CA ILE A 5 -16.53 29.77 17.76
C ILE A 5 -17.28 29.64 16.42
N PHE A 6 -16.59 29.92 15.33
CA PHE A 6 -17.07 29.54 13.99
C PHE A 6 -17.02 28.01 13.90
N CYS A 7 -18.15 27.37 14.09
CA CYS A 7 -18.38 26.02 13.58
C CYS A 7 -18.44 26.15 12.04
N TRP A 8 -17.34 25.79 11.38
CA TRP A 8 -17.36 25.49 9.95
C TRP A 8 -18.16 24.20 9.78
N GLY A 9 -19.43 24.35 9.41
CA GLY A 9 -20.21 23.22 8.91
C GLY A 9 -19.54 22.76 7.63
N ASN A 10 -19.10 21.49 7.57
CA ASN A 10 -18.60 20.85 6.36
C ASN A 10 -19.76 20.72 5.37
N ASP A 11 -19.96 21.72 4.51
CA ASP A 11 -20.95 21.66 3.41
C ASP A 11 -20.54 20.68 2.30
N PHE A 12 -19.38 20.00 2.42
CA PHE A 12 -18.80 19.13 1.40
C PHE A 12 -18.53 17.70 1.89
N LEU A 13 -19.47 17.12 2.65
CA LEU A 13 -19.39 15.72 3.04
C LEU A 13 -19.44 14.81 1.79
N MET A 14 -18.35 14.11 1.49
CA MET A 14 -18.26 13.16 0.39
C MET A 14 -18.33 11.72 0.88
N LYS A 15 -19.02 10.86 0.13
CA LYS A 15 -19.00 9.41 0.30
C LYS A 15 -18.01 8.81 -0.71
N ILE A 16 -16.91 8.27 -0.23
CA ILE A 16 -15.78 7.85 -1.07
C ILE A 16 -15.70 6.33 -1.15
N ALA A 17 -15.75 5.77 -2.36
CA ALA A 17 -15.40 4.38 -2.60
C ALA A 17 -13.88 4.25 -2.74
N VAL A 18 -13.23 3.55 -1.81
CA VAL A 18 -11.77 3.39 -1.77
C VAL A 18 -11.39 1.99 -2.25
N THR A 19 -10.60 1.89 -3.33
CA THR A 19 -10.13 0.58 -3.79
C THR A 19 -9.05 0.04 -2.86
N ARG A 20 -9.28 -1.14 -2.27
CA ARG A 20 -8.39 -1.79 -1.31
C ARG A 20 -8.35 -3.31 -1.49
N LEU A 21 -7.34 -3.93 -0.90
CA LEU A 21 -7.42 -5.33 -0.48
C LEU A 21 -8.23 -5.40 0.81
N ALA A 22 -8.97 -6.48 1.03
CA ALA A 22 -9.73 -6.70 2.25
C ALA A 22 -8.87 -6.56 3.52
N GLY A 23 -9.46 -6.14 4.64
CA GLY A 23 -8.80 -6.03 5.95
C GLY A 23 -8.20 -4.67 6.29
N LYS A 24 -8.55 -3.60 5.54
CA LYS A 24 -8.12 -2.22 5.82
C LYS A 24 -9.28 -1.24 6.07
N GLU A 25 -10.50 -1.75 6.07
CA GLU A 25 -11.74 -0.97 6.09
C GLU A 25 -11.84 -0.05 7.30
N ASP A 26 -11.63 -0.58 8.49
CA ASP A 26 -11.80 0.18 9.76
C ASP A 26 -10.81 1.35 9.85
N SER A 27 -9.57 1.14 9.43
CA SER A 27 -8.56 2.20 9.51
C SER A 27 -8.83 3.32 8.49
N ASP A 28 -9.39 3.01 7.34
CA ASP A 28 -9.71 4.00 6.30
C ASP A 28 -10.94 4.82 6.71
N ALA A 29 -11.97 4.20 7.29
CA ALA A 29 -13.16 4.88 7.77
C ALA A 29 -12.84 5.97 8.83
N ALA A 30 -11.98 5.64 9.80
CA ALA A 30 -11.53 6.60 10.81
C ALA A 30 -10.76 7.78 10.20
N ARG A 31 -9.92 7.52 9.20
CA ARG A 31 -9.16 8.58 8.49
C ARG A 31 -10.08 9.48 7.68
N CYS A 32 -11.00 8.92 6.89
CA CYS A 32 -11.97 9.71 6.14
C CYS A 32 -12.82 10.58 7.07
N SER A 33 -13.28 10.03 8.21
CA SER A 33 -14.04 10.76 9.20
C SER A 33 -13.28 11.94 9.81
N HIS A 34 -11.96 11.83 9.97
CA HIS A 34 -11.11 12.92 10.43
C HIS A 34 -11.11 14.12 9.48
N TYR A 35 -11.26 13.88 8.18
CA TYR A 35 -11.40 14.91 7.12
C TYR A 35 -12.87 15.26 6.84
N GLY A 36 -13.83 14.83 7.67
CA GLY A 36 -15.25 15.12 7.49
C GLY A 36 -15.93 14.32 6.37
N HIS A 37 -15.30 13.28 5.83
CA HIS A 37 -15.86 12.43 4.79
C HIS A 37 -16.25 11.06 5.32
N THR A 38 -17.05 10.32 4.54
CA THR A 38 -17.30 8.89 4.77
C THR A 38 -16.64 8.07 3.68
N CYS A 39 -16.18 6.86 4.00
CA CYS A 39 -15.68 5.97 2.98
C CYS A 39 -16.09 4.51 3.22
N TYR A 40 -16.05 3.74 2.15
CA TYR A 40 -16.19 2.29 2.18
C TYR A 40 -15.21 1.65 1.19
N SER A 41 -14.78 0.45 1.51
CA SER A 41 -13.83 -0.27 0.68
C SER A 41 -14.52 -1.01 -0.46
N VAL A 42 -13.91 -0.96 -1.64
CA VAL A 42 -14.28 -1.77 -2.81
C VAL A 42 -13.06 -2.55 -3.27
N HIS A 43 -13.26 -3.81 -3.68
CA HIS A 43 -12.16 -4.76 -3.85
C HIS A 43 -12.03 -5.24 -5.30
N PRO A 44 -11.25 -4.54 -6.16
CA PRO A 44 -10.95 -5.04 -7.50
C PRO A 44 -10.03 -6.26 -7.48
N LEU A 45 -9.25 -6.41 -6.41
CA LEU A 45 -8.28 -7.46 -6.21
C LEU A 45 -8.47 -8.12 -4.84
N ARG A 46 -8.19 -9.43 -4.79
CA ARG A 46 -8.03 -10.21 -3.55
C ARG A 46 -6.64 -10.80 -3.50
N SER A 47 -6.13 -11.03 -2.30
CA SER A 47 -4.89 -11.78 -2.09
C SER A 47 -5.19 -13.27 -1.96
N HIS A 48 -4.35 -14.07 -2.61
CA HIS A 48 -4.31 -15.51 -2.42
C HIS A 48 -2.95 -15.92 -1.85
N VAL A 49 -2.95 -16.50 -0.65
CA VAL A 49 -1.71 -16.89 0.05
C VAL A 49 -1.15 -18.16 -0.58
N ASN A 50 0.13 -18.13 -0.94
CA ASN A 50 0.88 -19.32 -1.35
C ASN A 50 1.50 -19.97 -0.11
N GLN A 51 0.77 -20.88 0.52
CA GLN A 51 1.19 -21.52 1.77
C GLN A 51 2.51 -22.29 1.63
N SER A 52 2.76 -22.89 0.47
CA SER A 52 4.02 -23.61 0.20
C SER A 52 5.23 -22.65 0.24
N ALA A 53 5.11 -21.49 -0.39
CA ALA A 53 6.18 -20.47 -0.35
C ALA A 53 6.33 -19.85 1.04
N VAL A 54 5.24 -19.65 1.79
CA VAL A 54 5.28 -19.20 3.18
C VAL A 54 6.04 -20.19 4.05
N ASN A 55 5.68 -21.48 3.98
CA ASN A 55 6.34 -22.53 4.76
C ASN A 55 7.83 -22.64 4.41
N ALA A 56 8.17 -22.65 3.11
CA ALA A 56 9.56 -22.69 2.66
C ALA A 56 10.38 -21.49 3.16
N PHE A 57 9.77 -20.30 3.20
CA PHE A 57 10.43 -19.11 3.75
C PHE A 57 10.69 -19.25 5.26
N VAL A 58 9.68 -19.67 6.04
CA VAL A 58 9.81 -19.86 7.50
C VAL A 58 10.88 -20.89 7.81
N GLU A 59 10.89 -22.02 7.12
CA GLU A 59 11.91 -23.06 7.25
C GLU A 59 13.33 -22.54 6.95
N ALA A 60 13.49 -21.72 5.90
CA ALA A 60 14.78 -21.12 5.56
C ALA A 60 15.25 -20.14 6.66
N VAL A 61 14.32 -19.36 7.25
CA VAL A 61 14.64 -18.52 8.42
C VAL A 61 15.06 -19.37 9.61
N ASP A 62 14.35 -20.45 9.90
CA ASP A 62 14.67 -21.36 11.02
C ASP A 62 16.01 -22.04 10.82
N ARG A 63 16.43 -22.34 9.59
CA ARG A 63 17.78 -22.85 9.28
C ARG A 63 18.87 -21.76 9.36
N GLY A 64 18.51 -20.49 9.50
CA GLY A 64 19.45 -19.38 9.56
C GLY A 64 20.09 -19.04 8.22
N GLU A 65 19.37 -19.24 7.12
CA GLU A 65 19.86 -19.02 5.75
C GLU A 65 19.98 -17.53 5.38
N PHE A 66 19.40 -16.62 6.16
CA PHE A 66 19.40 -15.19 5.86
C PHE A 66 20.15 -14.38 6.91
N ASP A 67 20.88 -13.37 6.45
CA ASP A 67 21.46 -12.30 7.28
C ASP A 67 20.44 -11.17 7.53
N CYS A 68 19.48 -11.01 6.60
CA CYS A 68 18.45 -9.98 6.68
C CYS A 68 17.16 -10.46 6.02
N ILE A 69 16.02 -10.05 6.58
CA ILE A 69 14.71 -10.15 5.94
C ILE A 69 14.24 -8.76 5.53
N PHE A 70 13.86 -8.58 4.28
CA PHE A 70 13.28 -7.34 3.77
C PHE A 70 11.81 -7.51 3.43
N PHE A 71 10.94 -6.96 4.27
CA PHE A 71 9.50 -6.91 4.02
C PHE A 71 9.14 -5.71 3.14
N THR A 72 8.77 -5.99 1.90
CA THR A 72 8.45 -4.96 0.88
C THR A 72 6.99 -4.47 0.93
N SER A 73 6.17 -5.00 1.83
CA SER A 73 4.79 -4.55 2.09
C SER A 73 4.25 -5.15 3.39
N ALA A 74 3.14 -4.63 3.89
CA ALA A 74 2.55 -5.06 5.15
C ALA A 74 1.95 -6.47 5.09
N LEU A 75 1.39 -6.90 3.95
CA LEU A 75 0.69 -8.18 3.86
C LEU A 75 1.61 -9.39 4.11
N PRO A 76 2.79 -9.55 3.49
CA PRO A 76 3.69 -10.65 3.84
C PRO A 76 4.18 -10.57 5.29
N ALA A 77 4.34 -9.37 5.87
CA ALA A 77 4.63 -9.23 7.29
C ALA A 77 3.49 -9.79 8.15
N GLN A 78 2.24 -9.48 7.85
CA GLN A 78 1.07 -10.00 8.56
C GLN A 78 0.94 -11.53 8.46
N ILE A 79 1.26 -12.11 7.30
CA ILE A 79 1.15 -13.55 7.06
C ILE A 79 2.29 -14.32 7.73
N ILE A 80 3.52 -13.81 7.66
CA ILE A 80 4.74 -14.56 7.99
C ILE A 80 5.23 -14.26 9.41
N ALA A 81 5.20 -12.99 9.84
CA ALA A 81 5.77 -12.61 11.11
C ALA A 81 5.24 -13.42 12.31
N PRO A 82 3.93 -13.75 12.40
CA PRO A 82 3.41 -14.61 13.48
C PRO A 82 3.96 -16.05 13.50
N LEU A 83 4.59 -16.48 12.40
CA LEU A 83 5.13 -17.83 12.25
C LEU A 83 6.64 -17.91 12.56
N LEU A 84 7.30 -16.77 12.76
CA LEU A 84 8.73 -16.71 13.01
C LEU A 84 9.04 -16.87 14.50
N ASN A 85 9.79 -17.92 14.87
CA ASN A 85 10.28 -18.12 16.24
C ASN A 85 11.62 -17.41 16.49
N ARG A 86 12.37 -17.15 15.43
CA ARG A 86 13.63 -16.41 15.42
C ARG A 86 13.73 -15.64 14.12
N PHE A 87 14.51 -14.59 14.11
CA PHE A 87 14.69 -13.78 12.91
C PHE A 87 16.06 -13.08 12.94
N PRO A 88 16.71 -12.87 11.77
CA PRO A 88 17.92 -12.07 11.64
C PRO A 88 17.55 -10.57 11.70
N ARG A 89 18.42 -9.71 11.20
CA ARG A 89 18.11 -8.30 10.94
C ARG A 89 16.83 -8.17 10.12
N VAL A 90 15.86 -7.36 10.56
CA VAL A 90 14.57 -7.19 9.85
C VAL A 90 14.43 -5.75 9.40
N ILE A 91 14.12 -5.56 8.13
CA ILE A 91 13.89 -4.25 7.53
C ILE A 91 12.48 -4.21 6.92
N ALA A 92 11.72 -3.20 7.31
CA ALA A 92 10.43 -2.87 6.74
C ALA A 92 10.58 -1.77 5.70
N ILE A 93 9.87 -1.87 4.57
CA ILE A 93 9.89 -0.83 3.54
C ILE A 93 9.35 0.51 4.07
N GLY A 94 8.42 0.50 5.00
CA GLY A 94 7.78 1.71 5.52
C GLY A 94 6.97 1.47 6.79
N PRO A 95 6.36 2.52 7.36
CA PRO A 95 5.75 2.50 8.68
C PRO A 95 4.59 1.51 8.83
N GLN A 96 3.79 1.28 7.79
CA GLN A 96 2.69 0.31 7.85
C GLN A 96 3.20 -1.14 7.95
N THR A 97 4.30 -1.45 7.24
CA THR A 97 4.97 -2.74 7.33
C THR A 97 5.62 -2.92 8.71
N ALA A 98 6.28 -1.88 9.22
CA ALA A 98 6.87 -1.89 10.55
C ALA A 98 5.80 -2.05 11.65
N LYS A 99 4.64 -1.41 11.49
CA LYS A 99 3.49 -1.59 12.42
C LYS A 99 3.04 -3.04 12.46
N ALA A 100 2.93 -3.71 11.29
CA ALA A 100 2.53 -5.13 11.24
C ALA A 100 3.54 -6.04 11.95
N LEU A 101 4.85 -5.78 11.80
CA LEU A 101 5.92 -6.53 12.47
C LEU A 101 5.91 -6.32 13.98
N ARG A 102 5.81 -5.08 14.44
CA ARG A 102 5.79 -4.73 15.87
C ARG A 102 4.54 -5.27 16.59
N HIS A 103 3.43 -5.46 15.85
CA HIS A 103 2.22 -6.07 16.43
C HIS A 103 2.46 -7.50 16.95
N VAL A 104 3.46 -8.18 16.42
CA VAL A 104 3.90 -9.52 16.85
C VAL A 104 5.30 -9.48 17.46
N GLU A 105 5.66 -8.35 18.09
CA GLU A 105 6.88 -8.14 18.85
C GLU A 105 8.20 -8.31 18.06
N ILE A 106 8.15 -8.20 16.72
CA ILE A 106 9.35 -8.16 15.89
C ILE A 106 9.82 -6.71 15.75
N ASP A 107 10.97 -6.40 16.35
CA ASP A 107 11.64 -5.12 16.11
C ASP A 107 12.25 -5.08 14.72
N CYS A 108 12.17 -3.91 14.07
CA CYS A 108 12.59 -3.74 12.70
C CYS A 108 13.03 -2.30 12.39
N GLU A 109 14.01 -2.21 11.50
CA GLU A 109 14.38 -0.95 10.88
C GLU A 109 13.36 -0.56 9.79
N THR A 110 13.26 0.73 9.46
CA THR A 110 12.35 1.23 8.44
C THR A 110 13.13 2.09 7.44
N LEU A 111 12.90 1.90 6.14
CA LEU A 111 13.52 2.74 5.13
C LEU A 111 13.02 4.19 5.24
N PRO A 112 13.90 5.20 5.05
CA PRO A 112 13.53 6.60 5.26
C PRO A 112 12.55 7.14 4.21
N SER A 113 12.56 6.62 2.99
CA SER A 113 11.78 7.11 1.83
C SER A 113 10.72 6.13 1.32
N PHE A 114 10.59 4.97 1.94
CA PHE A 114 9.56 3.95 1.70
C PHE A 114 9.54 3.36 0.27
N TYR A 115 10.67 3.41 -0.44
CA TYR A 115 10.83 2.81 -1.76
C TYR A 115 11.86 1.68 -1.75
N SER A 116 11.57 0.59 -2.46
CA SER A 116 12.48 -0.56 -2.54
C SER A 116 13.84 -0.23 -3.19
N ARG A 117 13.89 0.82 -4.02
CA ARG A 117 15.15 1.33 -4.61
C ARG A 117 16.15 1.84 -3.59
N ASP A 118 15.68 2.24 -2.40
CA ASP A 118 16.52 2.80 -1.35
C ASP A 118 17.05 1.72 -0.40
N PHE A 119 16.66 0.46 -0.57
CA PHE A 119 17.11 -0.65 0.26
C PHE A 119 18.63 -0.85 0.21
N VAL A 120 19.21 -0.91 -1.00
CA VAL A 120 20.65 -1.07 -1.17
C VAL A 120 21.43 0.14 -0.67
N PRO A 121 21.09 1.40 -1.02
CA PRO A 121 21.72 2.57 -0.43
C PRO A 121 21.65 2.62 1.10
N TYR A 122 20.53 2.18 1.70
CA TYR A 122 20.37 2.13 3.14
C TYR A 122 21.33 1.16 3.82
N LEU A 123 21.58 0.01 3.21
CA LEU A 123 22.51 -1.01 3.74
C LEU A 123 23.97 -0.65 3.51
N GLY A 124 24.27 0.13 2.47
CA GLY A 124 25.64 0.47 2.08
C GLY A 124 26.51 -0.78 1.85
N SER A 125 27.76 -0.77 2.26
CA SER A 125 28.71 -1.90 2.11
C SER A 125 28.34 -3.13 2.94
N TRP A 126 27.45 -3.02 3.93
CA TRP A 126 27.04 -4.17 4.74
C TRP A 126 26.40 -5.27 3.91
N ILE A 127 25.78 -4.94 2.77
CA ILE A 127 25.05 -5.89 1.91
C ILE A 127 25.98 -6.91 1.22
N GLU A 128 27.29 -6.63 1.12
CA GLU A 128 28.23 -7.49 0.41
C GLU A 128 28.25 -8.90 1.01
N LYS A 129 28.06 -9.91 0.17
CA LYS A 129 27.96 -11.33 0.52
C LYS A 129 26.84 -11.70 1.50
N LYS A 130 25.88 -10.80 1.73
CA LYS A 130 24.75 -11.03 2.62
C LYS A 130 23.58 -11.71 1.89
N HIS A 131 22.98 -12.68 2.56
CA HIS A 131 21.80 -13.39 2.12
C HIS A 131 20.54 -12.63 2.58
N ILE A 132 19.77 -12.15 1.63
CA ILE A 132 18.58 -11.33 1.88
C ILE A 132 17.33 -12.13 1.54
N GLY A 133 16.53 -12.50 2.55
CA GLY A 133 15.22 -13.11 2.37
C GLY A 133 14.16 -12.05 2.05
N ILE A 134 13.43 -12.22 0.94
CA ILE A 134 12.46 -11.24 0.45
C ILE A 134 11.11 -11.92 0.24
N PRO A 135 10.26 -12.01 1.29
CA PRO A 135 8.90 -12.49 1.16
C PRO A 135 8.01 -11.39 0.56
N ARG A 136 7.30 -11.69 -0.53
CA ARG A 136 6.58 -10.67 -1.30
C ARG A 136 5.43 -11.24 -2.14
N ALA A 137 4.71 -10.32 -2.81
CA ALA A 137 3.74 -10.67 -3.82
C ALA A 137 4.38 -11.36 -5.04
N ASP A 138 3.62 -12.18 -5.74
CA ASP A 138 3.96 -12.68 -7.07
C ASP A 138 3.77 -11.57 -8.12
N VAL A 139 4.55 -10.51 -7.98
CA VAL A 139 4.60 -9.37 -8.91
C VAL A 139 6.08 -9.11 -9.20
N PRO A 140 6.53 -9.12 -10.46
CA PRO A 140 7.93 -8.94 -10.78
C PRO A 140 8.53 -7.64 -10.23
N ASN A 141 9.70 -7.71 -9.58
CA ASN A 141 10.50 -6.55 -9.20
C ASN A 141 11.99 -6.82 -9.47
N ASN A 142 12.28 -7.04 -10.74
CA ASN A 142 13.63 -7.35 -11.18
C ASN A 142 14.65 -6.24 -10.87
N ALA A 143 14.18 -4.99 -10.70
CA ALA A 143 15.06 -3.88 -10.35
C ALA A 143 15.68 -4.08 -8.96
N LEU A 144 14.88 -4.44 -7.95
CA LEU A 144 15.37 -4.71 -6.60
C LEU A 144 16.41 -5.85 -6.59
N LEU A 145 16.08 -6.97 -7.24
CA LEU A 145 16.99 -8.13 -7.27
C LEU A 145 18.31 -7.79 -7.97
N LYS A 146 18.26 -7.05 -9.10
CA LYS A 146 19.45 -6.60 -9.81
C LYS A 146 20.32 -5.65 -8.98
N THR A 147 19.70 -4.70 -8.25
CA THR A 147 20.46 -3.76 -7.43
C THR A 147 21.13 -4.46 -6.25
N ILE A 148 20.48 -5.44 -5.60
CA ILE A 148 21.09 -6.27 -4.55
C ILE A 148 22.29 -7.04 -5.10
N ALA A 149 22.13 -7.72 -6.25
CA ALA A 149 23.22 -8.48 -6.87
C ALA A 149 24.39 -7.58 -7.31
N ALA A 150 24.10 -6.40 -7.87
CA ALA A 150 25.13 -5.43 -8.27
C ALA A 150 25.95 -4.90 -7.07
N ALA A 151 25.36 -4.87 -5.87
CA ALA A 151 26.02 -4.51 -4.62
C ALA A 151 26.70 -5.71 -3.92
N GLY A 152 26.78 -6.87 -4.58
CA GLY A 152 27.42 -8.08 -4.06
C GLY A 152 26.56 -8.87 -3.05
N GLY A 153 25.28 -8.51 -2.86
CA GLY A 153 24.35 -9.26 -2.04
C GLY A 153 23.69 -10.44 -2.78
N ILE A 154 23.10 -11.35 -2.04
CA ILE A 154 22.42 -12.56 -2.55
C ILE A 154 20.95 -12.47 -2.16
N ALA A 155 20.07 -12.21 -3.13
CA ALA A 155 18.64 -12.09 -2.91
C ALA A 155 17.93 -13.45 -3.05
N HIS A 156 17.10 -13.80 -2.06
CA HIS A 156 16.25 -14.98 -2.05
C HIS A 156 14.79 -14.52 -2.05
N GLU A 157 14.13 -14.58 -3.21
CA GLU A 157 12.74 -14.15 -3.38
C GLU A 157 11.78 -15.29 -3.09
N PHE A 158 10.78 -15.02 -2.23
CA PHE A 158 9.68 -15.94 -1.94
C PHE A 158 8.35 -15.27 -2.28
N ARG A 159 7.63 -15.83 -3.26
CA ARG A 159 6.33 -15.32 -3.73
C ARG A 159 5.23 -15.86 -2.84
N CYS A 160 5.06 -15.25 -1.69
CA CYS A 160 4.20 -15.74 -0.61
C CYS A 160 2.71 -15.49 -0.84
N TYR A 161 2.34 -14.64 -1.79
CA TYR A 161 0.95 -14.44 -2.20
C TYR A 161 0.86 -13.90 -3.62
N SER A 162 -0.26 -14.16 -4.27
CA SER A 162 -0.65 -13.55 -5.54
C SER A 162 -1.79 -12.57 -5.34
N LEU A 163 -1.97 -11.66 -6.32
CA LEU A 163 -3.12 -10.78 -6.41
C LEU A 163 -4.02 -11.29 -7.54
N GLU A 164 -5.23 -11.69 -7.19
CA GLU A 164 -6.22 -12.19 -8.13
C GLU A 164 -7.31 -11.15 -8.36
N LEU A 165 -7.85 -11.13 -9.57
CA LEU A 165 -9.02 -10.33 -9.89
C LEU A 165 -10.24 -10.87 -9.14
N THR A 166 -11.04 -9.99 -8.56
CA THR A 166 -12.34 -10.41 -8.04
C THR A 166 -13.34 -10.68 -9.16
N GLY A 167 -13.15 -10.05 -10.33
CA GLY A 167 -14.05 -10.15 -11.48
C GLY A 167 -15.42 -9.51 -11.25
N GLN A 168 -15.63 -8.94 -10.07
CA GLN A 168 -16.89 -8.30 -9.71
C GLN A 168 -16.89 -6.83 -10.15
N THR A 169 -18.04 -6.35 -10.61
CA THR A 169 -18.23 -4.91 -10.82
C THR A 169 -18.19 -4.20 -9.47
N LEU A 170 -17.33 -3.17 -9.36
CA LEU A 170 -17.21 -2.41 -8.13
C LEU A 170 -18.52 -1.66 -7.82
N PRO A 171 -19.04 -1.76 -6.58
CA PRO A 171 -20.26 -1.06 -6.18
C PRO A 171 -19.96 0.43 -5.89
N THR A 172 -19.70 1.19 -6.95
CA THR A 172 -19.34 2.62 -6.84
C THR A 172 -20.51 3.57 -7.12
N LYS A 173 -21.67 3.06 -7.53
CA LYS A 173 -22.81 3.87 -7.99
C LYS A 173 -23.27 4.93 -6.97
N ASP A 174 -23.22 4.59 -5.68
CA ASP A 174 -23.68 5.47 -4.60
C ASP A 174 -22.54 6.27 -3.95
N ALA A 175 -21.37 6.32 -4.59
CA ALA A 175 -20.23 7.11 -4.13
C ALA A 175 -20.19 8.45 -4.88
N ASP A 176 -19.88 9.53 -4.16
CA ASP A 176 -19.59 10.83 -4.74
C ASP A 176 -18.20 10.86 -5.37
N ALA A 177 -17.29 10.04 -4.83
CA ALA A 177 -15.93 9.92 -5.34
C ALA A 177 -15.45 8.47 -5.35
N VAL A 178 -14.54 8.13 -6.30
CA VAL A 178 -13.84 6.83 -6.36
C VAL A 178 -12.33 7.07 -6.29
N LEU A 179 -11.72 6.55 -5.22
CA LEU A 179 -10.28 6.63 -5.02
C LEU A 179 -9.59 5.33 -5.44
N PHE A 180 -8.74 5.41 -6.45
CA PHE A 180 -7.85 4.31 -6.83
C PHE A 180 -6.52 4.40 -6.08
N THR A 181 -6.27 3.42 -5.21
CA THR A 181 -5.10 3.38 -4.32
C THR A 181 -3.88 2.71 -4.94
N SER A 182 -3.96 2.25 -6.19
CA SER A 182 -2.82 1.77 -6.96
C SER A 182 -3.15 1.72 -8.45
N ALA A 183 -2.11 1.80 -9.28
CA ALA A 183 -2.22 1.60 -10.72
C ALA A 183 -2.80 0.22 -11.08
N LEU A 184 -2.44 -0.82 -10.31
CA LEU A 184 -2.96 -2.17 -10.52
C LEU A 184 -4.46 -2.25 -10.18
N SER A 185 -4.89 -1.66 -9.06
CA SER A 185 -6.31 -1.60 -8.69
C SER A 185 -7.15 -0.92 -9.76
N PHE A 186 -6.65 0.19 -10.34
CA PHE A 186 -7.33 0.85 -11.46
C PHE A 186 -7.38 -0.04 -12.72
N SER A 187 -6.21 -0.55 -13.16
CA SER A 187 -6.12 -1.32 -14.41
C SER A 187 -6.94 -2.62 -14.39
N LYS A 188 -7.26 -3.12 -13.21
CA LYS A 188 -7.95 -4.40 -13.00
C LYS A 188 -9.37 -4.26 -12.48
N ALA A 189 -9.81 -3.04 -12.18
CA ALA A 189 -11.17 -2.78 -11.75
C ALA A 189 -12.16 -2.99 -12.90
N VAL A 190 -13.25 -3.70 -12.59
CA VAL A 190 -14.46 -3.72 -13.43
C VAL A 190 -15.41 -2.68 -12.82
N TRP A 191 -15.54 -1.52 -13.45
CA TRP A 191 -16.34 -0.41 -12.94
C TRP A 191 -16.82 0.47 -14.08
N THR A 192 -17.85 1.28 -13.82
CA THR A 192 -18.37 2.25 -14.78
C THR A 192 -18.32 3.62 -14.12
N PRO A 193 -17.60 4.59 -14.70
CA PRO A 193 -17.61 5.96 -14.18
C PRO A 193 -19.00 6.57 -14.32
N HIS A 194 -19.45 7.26 -13.28
CA HIS A 194 -20.67 8.06 -13.33
C HIS A 194 -20.30 9.52 -13.66
N PRO A 195 -21.05 10.26 -14.48
CA PRO A 195 -20.70 11.62 -14.93
C PRO A 195 -20.42 12.63 -13.80
N GLU A 196 -21.13 12.51 -12.68
CA GLU A 196 -21.00 13.42 -11.54
C GLU A 196 -19.99 12.95 -10.49
N GLN A 197 -19.34 11.81 -10.71
CA GLN A 197 -18.46 11.16 -9.75
C GLN A 197 -17.04 11.69 -9.88
N LEU A 198 -16.45 12.15 -8.78
CA LEU A 198 -15.04 12.52 -8.75
C LEU A 198 -14.16 11.29 -8.84
N ILE A 199 -13.22 11.28 -9.77
CA ILE A 199 -12.24 10.20 -9.89
C ILE A 199 -10.93 10.68 -9.28
N MET A 200 -10.39 9.90 -8.34
CA MET A 200 -9.22 10.26 -7.55
C MET A 200 -8.11 9.23 -7.70
N ALA A 201 -6.88 9.68 -7.72
CA ALA A 201 -5.68 8.84 -7.69
C ALA A 201 -4.89 9.09 -6.41
N ILE A 202 -4.43 8.02 -5.77
CA ILE A 202 -3.63 8.15 -4.53
C ILE A 202 -2.30 8.89 -4.74
N GLY A 203 -1.78 8.91 -5.98
CA GLY A 203 -0.53 9.57 -6.32
C GLY A 203 -0.22 9.51 -7.81
N ASP A 204 0.89 10.12 -8.21
CA ASP A 204 1.28 10.35 -9.60
C ASP A 204 1.40 9.08 -10.46
N VAL A 205 1.90 7.98 -9.89
CA VAL A 205 2.04 6.71 -10.62
C VAL A 205 0.65 6.19 -11.03
N THR A 206 -0.32 6.22 -10.13
CA THR A 206 -1.69 5.81 -10.40
C THR A 206 -2.35 6.77 -11.40
N ALA A 207 -2.22 8.08 -11.18
CA ALA A 207 -2.73 9.10 -12.09
C ALA A 207 -2.16 8.97 -13.52
N GLY A 208 -0.88 8.65 -13.65
CA GLY A 208 -0.22 8.42 -14.93
C GLY A 208 -0.81 7.24 -15.71
N VAL A 209 -1.13 6.14 -15.02
CA VAL A 209 -1.79 4.97 -15.63
C VAL A 209 -3.23 5.30 -16.03
N MET A 210 -3.96 6.03 -15.19
CA MET A 210 -5.33 6.46 -15.47
C MET A 210 -5.39 7.35 -16.70
N ARG A 211 -4.52 8.37 -16.81
CA ARG A 211 -4.46 9.28 -17.97
C ARG A 211 -4.14 8.53 -19.26
N LYS A 212 -3.25 7.54 -19.22
CA LYS A 212 -2.95 6.68 -20.38
C LYS A 212 -4.15 5.84 -20.84
N ALA A 213 -5.06 5.53 -19.92
CA ALA A 213 -6.32 4.84 -20.21
C ALA A 213 -7.48 5.80 -20.58
N GLY A 214 -7.21 7.10 -20.72
CA GLY A 214 -8.22 8.11 -21.07
C GLY A 214 -9.04 8.61 -19.88
N VAL A 215 -8.66 8.27 -18.63
CA VAL A 215 -9.34 8.74 -17.43
C VAL A 215 -8.47 9.79 -16.73
N SER A 216 -8.97 11.02 -16.64
CA SER A 216 -8.27 12.10 -15.92
C SER A 216 -8.78 12.18 -14.49
N PRO A 217 -7.96 11.86 -13.46
CA PRO A 217 -8.38 12.05 -12.08
C PRO A 217 -8.51 13.54 -11.77
N ALA A 218 -9.59 13.94 -11.09
CA ALA A 218 -9.82 15.30 -10.62
C ALA A 218 -8.88 15.64 -9.44
N VAL A 219 -8.59 14.65 -8.59
CA VAL A 219 -7.72 14.80 -7.42
C VAL A 219 -6.58 13.79 -7.50
N VAL A 220 -5.35 14.26 -7.26
CA VAL A 220 -4.15 13.41 -7.17
C VAL A 220 -3.48 13.67 -5.82
N GLY A 221 -3.36 12.61 -5.01
CA GLY A 221 -2.71 12.67 -3.71
C GLY A 221 -1.18 12.53 -3.79
N ASP A 222 -0.56 12.45 -2.62
CA ASP A 222 0.89 12.32 -2.42
C ASP A 222 1.39 10.87 -2.28
N GLY A 223 0.49 9.89 -2.46
CA GLY A 223 0.75 8.46 -2.24
C GLY A 223 0.20 7.94 -0.89
N SER A 224 -0.36 8.81 -0.06
CA SER A 224 -1.06 8.47 1.18
C SER A 224 -2.57 8.74 1.08
N LEU A 225 -3.36 8.08 1.93
CA LEU A 225 -4.80 8.37 2.01
C LEU A 225 -5.03 9.78 2.57
N GLU A 226 -4.29 10.13 3.62
CA GLU A 226 -4.38 11.44 4.27
C GLU A 226 -4.04 12.59 3.31
N GLY A 227 -2.95 12.48 2.57
CA GLY A 227 -2.58 13.51 1.58
C GLY A 227 -3.57 13.59 0.42
N THR A 228 -4.22 12.46 0.07
CA THR A 228 -5.28 12.47 -0.95
C THR A 228 -6.55 13.13 -0.44
N LEU A 229 -6.92 12.91 0.83
CA LEU A 229 -8.08 13.58 1.44
C LEU A 229 -7.84 15.08 1.60
N ALA A 230 -6.65 15.49 2.04
CA ALA A 230 -6.27 16.90 2.09
C ALA A 230 -6.31 17.58 0.69
N ALA A 231 -5.89 16.86 -0.35
CA ALA A 231 -6.00 17.36 -1.72
C ALA A 231 -7.46 17.45 -2.21
N LEU A 232 -8.33 16.54 -1.74
CA LEU A 232 -9.77 16.61 -2.01
C LEU A 232 -10.40 17.86 -1.35
N ASP A 233 -10.09 18.13 -0.08
CA ASP A 233 -10.59 19.32 0.61
C ASP A 233 -10.21 20.60 -0.15
N LEU A 234 -8.94 20.73 -0.54
CA LEU A 234 -8.46 21.87 -1.34
C LEU A 234 -9.17 21.97 -2.70
N TYR A 235 -9.50 20.85 -3.34
CA TYR A 235 -10.23 20.83 -4.61
C TYR A 235 -11.65 21.35 -4.42
N LEU A 236 -12.35 20.91 -3.37
CA LEU A 236 -13.71 21.31 -3.06
C LEU A 236 -13.80 22.79 -2.65
N GLU A 237 -12.86 23.29 -1.83
CA GLU A 237 -12.75 24.70 -1.43
C GLU A 237 -12.54 25.65 -2.62
N ASN A 238 -11.85 25.19 -3.67
CA ASN A 238 -11.60 25.96 -4.89
C ASN A 238 -12.75 25.90 -5.92
N GLY A 239 -13.91 25.36 -5.53
CA GLY A 239 -15.10 25.27 -6.39
C GLY A 239 -14.99 24.21 -7.49
N GLY A 240 -14.21 23.16 -7.25
CA GLY A 240 -14.14 22.01 -8.13
C GLY A 240 -15.48 21.25 -8.15
N HIS A 241 -16.15 21.32 -9.29
CA HIS A 241 -17.36 20.56 -9.61
C HIS A 241 -17.09 19.62 -10.77
#